data_3e7bba0270b62684d1725c75dc6968f0
#
_entry.id   3e7bba0270b62684d1725c75dc6968f0
#
_cell.length_a   1.000
_cell.length_b   1.000
_cell.length_c   1.000
_cell.angle_alpha   90.00
_cell.angle_beta   90.00
_cell.angle_gamma   90.00
#
_symmetry.space_group_name_H-M   'P 1'
#
loop_
_entity.id
_entity.type
_entity.pdbx_description
1 polymer ?
#
loop_
_entity_poly.entity_id
_entity_poly.type
_entity_poly.pdbx_seq_one_letter_code
_entity_poly.pdbx_strand_id
1 'polypeptide(L)'
;MTLDKGGRATSPFVSEDDIVAALANREIEAAAVTPATVGWFNLQHADKPLRLIPAFENDSDLNWNIGAGLFRPDDKLRARVDAAIEALLADGTIAQIYARYGVELRPPQ
;
A
#
# COMPACT_ATOMS: atom_id res chain seq x y z
N MET A 1 11.63 6.52 -0.86
CA MET A 1 12.69 7.38 -0.29
C MET A 1 13.17 6.77 1.01
N THR A 2 14.45 6.71 1.21
CA THR A 2 15.08 6.18 2.42
C THR A 2 15.95 7.24 3.06
N LEU A 3 16.16 7.15 4.38
CA LEU A 3 17.11 7.99 5.11
C LEU A 3 18.28 7.13 5.57
N ASP A 4 19.49 7.61 5.32
CA ASP A 4 20.69 7.00 5.88
C ASP A 4 20.87 7.41 7.37
N LYS A 5 21.86 6.83 8.06
CA LYS A 5 22.16 7.15 9.46
C LYS A 5 22.54 8.62 9.71
N GLY A 6 22.79 9.38 8.66
CA GLY A 6 23.03 10.82 8.71
C GLY A 6 21.79 11.66 8.39
N GLY A 7 20.60 11.03 8.22
CA GLY A 7 19.35 11.71 7.88
C GLY A 7 19.27 12.21 6.44
N ARG A 8 20.16 11.76 5.55
CA ARG A 8 20.12 12.14 4.14
C ARG A 8 19.15 11.24 3.38
N ALA A 9 18.31 11.86 2.56
CA ALA A 9 17.43 11.12 1.66
C ALA A 9 18.25 10.43 0.56
N THR A 10 18.10 9.12 0.45
CA THR A 10 18.73 8.30 -0.59
C THR A 10 17.69 7.39 -1.21
N SER A 11 17.92 6.93 -2.42
CA SER A 11 17.12 5.92 -3.07
C SER A 11 18.04 4.89 -3.77
N PRO A 12 18.90 4.18 -3.02
CA PRO A 12 19.81 3.20 -3.59
C PRO A 12 19.13 1.85 -3.89
N PHE A 13 17.87 1.70 -3.58
CA PHE A 13 17.11 0.44 -3.68
C PHE A 13 16.33 0.38 -4.99
N VAL A 14 16.21 -0.82 -5.55
CA VAL A 14 15.50 -1.08 -6.81
C VAL A 14 14.02 -1.33 -6.57
N SER A 15 13.65 -1.91 -5.43
CA SER A 15 12.27 -2.24 -5.07
C SER A 15 11.91 -1.85 -3.65
N GLU A 16 10.62 -1.75 -3.36
CA GLU A 16 10.15 -1.55 -1.99
C GLU A 16 10.43 -2.75 -1.08
N ASP A 17 10.48 -3.96 -1.64
CA ASP A 17 10.85 -5.17 -0.89
C ASP A 17 12.28 -5.08 -0.37
N ASP A 18 13.21 -4.57 -1.18
CA ASP A 18 14.60 -4.33 -0.76
C ASP A 18 14.67 -3.29 0.36
N ILE A 19 13.82 -2.26 0.30
CA ILE A 19 13.74 -1.21 1.32
C ILE A 19 13.27 -1.78 2.66
N VAL A 20 12.18 -2.57 2.67
CA VAL A 20 11.67 -3.15 3.92
C VAL A 20 12.63 -4.19 4.49
N ALA A 21 13.37 -4.93 3.66
CA ALA A 21 14.42 -5.83 4.09
C ALA A 21 15.57 -5.06 4.77
N ALA A 22 16.01 -3.95 4.19
CA ALA A 22 17.05 -3.10 4.76
C ALA A 22 16.63 -2.46 6.11
N LEU A 23 15.34 -2.06 6.24
CA LEU A 23 14.78 -1.61 7.51
C LEU A 23 14.81 -2.73 8.56
N ALA A 24 14.38 -3.94 8.21
CA ALA A 24 14.36 -5.08 9.12
C ALA A 24 15.77 -5.48 9.57
N ASN A 25 16.77 -5.35 8.68
CA ASN A 25 18.18 -5.59 8.97
C ASN A 25 18.86 -4.42 9.70
N ARG A 26 18.18 -3.30 9.92
CA ARG A 26 18.71 -2.08 10.54
C ARG A 26 19.84 -1.42 9.73
N GLU A 27 19.84 -1.60 8.43
CA GLU A 27 20.76 -0.93 7.51
C GLU A 27 20.35 0.53 7.29
N ILE A 28 19.05 0.81 7.36
CA ILE A 28 18.46 2.15 7.33
C ILE A 28 17.50 2.33 8.51
N GLU A 29 17.26 3.57 8.90
CA GLU A 29 16.44 3.88 10.08
C GLU A 29 14.96 4.15 9.75
N ALA A 30 14.69 4.72 8.57
CA ALA A 30 13.34 5.04 8.11
C ALA A 30 13.26 5.02 6.58
N ALA A 31 12.06 4.79 6.08
CA ALA A 31 11.78 4.85 4.65
C ALA A 31 10.31 5.26 4.39
N ALA A 32 10.05 5.83 3.22
CA ALA A 32 8.71 6.03 2.71
C ALA A 32 8.41 4.95 1.67
N VAL A 33 7.44 4.11 1.97
CA VAL A 33 6.99 2.98 1.15
C VAL A 33 5.47 2.87 1.21
N THR A 34 4.88 2.09 0.32
CA THR A 34 3.44 1.85 0.37
C THR A 34 3.05 1.00 1.58
N PRO A 35 1.91 1.27 2.23
CA PRO A 35 1.43 0.47 3.36
C PRO A 35 1.27 -1.02 3.02
N ALA A 36 0.95 -1.33 1.77
CA ALA A 36 0.79 -2.71 1.31
C ALA A 36 2.08 -3.54 1.43
N THR A 37 3.22 -2.97 1.06
CA THR A 37 4.52 -3.63 1.17
C THR A 37 4.88 -3.93 2.63
N VAL A 38 4.66 -2.97 3.52
CA VAL A 38 4.89 -3.16 4.97
C VAL A 38 3.91 -4.18 5.56
N GLY A 39 2.64 -4.11 5.21
CA GLY A 39 1.62 -5.04 5.68
C GLY A 39 1.93 -6.48 5.30
N TRP A 40 2.29 -6.71 4.05
CA TRP A 40 2.70 -8.03 3.56
C TRP A 40 3.97 -8.55 4.23
N PHE A 41 4.98 -7.70 4.38
CA PHE A 41 6.20 -8.05 5.11
C PHE A 41 5.89 -8.45 6.56
N ASN A 42 5.09 -7.68 7.27
CA ASN A 42 4.74 -7.93 8.67
C ASN A 42 3.96 -9.23 8.87
N LEU A 43 3.10 -9.62 7.92
CA LEU A 43 2.43 -10.92 7.95
C LEU A 43 3.41 -12.09 7.93
N GLN A 44 4.49 -11.95 7.16
CA GLN A 44 5.52 -12.99 7.03
C GLN A 44 6.53 -12.95 8.19
N HIS A 45 6.65 -11.83 8.89
CA HIS A 45 7.63 -11.59 9.94
C HIS A 45 6.95 -11.09 11.24
N ALA A 46 5.95 -11.84 11.71
CA ALA A 46 5.14 -11.46 12.87
C ALA A 46 5.95 -11.34 14.18
N ASP A 47 7.12 -11.97 14.26
CA ASP A 47 8.04 -11.91 15.39
C ASP A 47 8.80 -10.56 15.49
N LYS A 48 8.96 -9.86 14.38
CA LYS A 48 9.68 -8.58 14.27
C LYS A 48 9.01 -7.62 13.29
N PRO A 49 7.76 -7.20 13.54
CA PRO A 49 7.04 -6.34 12.61
C PRO A 49 7.68 -4.95 12.52
N LEU A 50 7.68 -4.40 11.31
CA LEU A 50 8.03 -3.01 11.08
C LEU A 50 6.87 -2.10 11.53
N ARG A 51 7.22 -0.95 12.10
CA ARG A 51 6.25 0.06 12.51
C ARG A 51 5.88 0.94 11.31
N LEU A 52 4.58 0.96 10.98
CA LEU A 52 4.03 1.90 10.02
C LEU A 52 3.60 3.19 10.71
N ILE A 53 4.03 4.33 10.20
CA ILE A 53 3.62 5.65 10.67
C ILE A 53 2.88 6.35 9.53
N PRO A 54 1.60 6.69 9.68
CA PRO A 54 0.83 7.40 8.66
C PRO A 54 1.26 8.87 8.61
N ALA A 55 2.35 9.15 7.91
CA ALA A 55 2.96 10.48 7.85
C ALA A 55 2.30 11.41 6.82
N PHE A 56 1.60 10.87 5.83
CA PHE A 56 1.13 11.61 4.65
C PHE A 56 -0.39 11.53 4.45
N GLU A 57 -1.16 11.29 5.50
CA GLU A 57 -2.62 11.11 5.40
C GLU A 57 -3.37 12.32 4.82
N ASN A 58 -2.82 13.51 5.01
CA ASN A 58 -3.43 14.77 4.56
C ASN A 58 -2.74 15.35 3.31
N ASP A 59 -1.83 14.61 2.69
CA ASP A 59 -1.12 15.05 1.50
C ASP A 59 -1.81 14.49 0.25
N SER A 60 -2.49 15.35 -0.51
CA SER A 60 -3.21 14.96 -1.73
C SER A 60 -2.30 14.43 -2.83
N ASP A 61 -1.02 14.80 -2.83
CA ASP A 61 -0.06 14.34 -3.84
C ASP A 61 0.45 12.92 -3.54
N LEU A 62 0.26 12.45 -2.29
CA LEU A 62 0.69 11.14 -1.81
C LEU A 62 -0.48 10.19 -1.49
N ASN A 63 -1.71 10.62 -1.76
CA ASN A 63 -2.91 9.81 -1.60
C ASN A 63 -3.71 9.79 -2.90
N TRP A 64 -4.06 8.61 -3.36
CA TRP A 64 -4.85 8.43 -4.58
C TRP A 64 -5.78 7.22 -4.47
N ASN A 65 -6.89 7.28 -5.19
CA ASN A 65 -7.81 6.16 -5.31
C ASN A 65 -7.24 5.12 -6.28
N ILE A 66 -7.45 3.85 -5.95
CA ILE A 66 -7.15 2.73 -6.84
C ILE A 66 -8.42 2.39 -7.60
N GLY A 67 -8.33 2.27 -8.91
CA GLY A 67 -9.45 1.94 -9.78
C GLY A 67 -9.14 0.81 -10.75
N ALA A 68 -10.19 0.23 -11.32
CA ALA A 68 -10.05 -0.76 -12.39
C ALA A 68 -9.79 -0.07 -13.73
N GLY A 69 -8.71 -0.45 -14.42
CA GLY A 69 -8.43 -0.03 -15.79
C GLY A 69 -9.15 -0.90 -16.81
N LEU A 70 -9.86 -0.28 -17.76
CA LEU A 70 -10.56 -0.98 -18.84
C LEU A 70 -10.00 -0.55 -20.19
N PHE A 71 -9.74 -1.52 -21.07
CA PHE A 71 -9.32 -1.24 -22.45
C PHE A 71 -10.55 -1.10 -23.35
N ARG A 72 -10.77 0.10 -23.91
CA ARG A 72 -11.88 0.43 -24.80
C ARG A 72 -13.25 -0.06 -24.27
N PRO A 73 -13.66 0.31 -23.05
CA PRO A 73 -14.93 -0.13 -22.52
C PRO A 73 -16.09 0.56 -23.24
N ASP A 74 -17.18 -0.17 -23.45
CA ASP A 74 -18.47 0.46 -23.67
C ASP A 74 -19.08 0.90 -22.31
N ASP A 75 -20.07 1.78 -22.36
CA ASP A 75 -20.72 2.30 -21.14
C ASP A 75 -21.39 1.18 -20.33
N LYS A 76 -21.87 0.13 -21.00
CA LYS A 76 -22.51 -1.02 -20.38
C LYS A 76 -21.52 -1.84 -19.56
N LEU A 77 -20.32 -2.11 -20.11
CA LEU A 77 -19.28 -2.83 -19.40
C LEU A 77 -18.78 -2.01 -18.20
N ARG A 78 -18.55 -0.72 -18.40
CA ARG A 78 -18.13 0.18 -17.34
C ARG A 78 -19.13 0.20 -16.17
N ALA A 79 -20.42 0.38 -16.47
CA ALA A 79 -21.47 0.37 -15.45
C ALA A 79 -21.54 -0.96 -14.68
N ARG A 80 -21.33 -2.09 -15.35
CA ARG A 80 -21.30 -3.41 -14.70
C ARG A 80 -20.10 -3.59 -13.79
N VAL A 81 -18.92 -3.11 -14.18
CA VAL A 81 -17.71 -3.16 -13.36
C VAL A 81 -17.87 -2.25 -12.12
N ASP A 82 -18.37 -1.04 -12.30
CA ASP A 82 -18.64 -0.10 -11.21
C ASP A 82 -19.62 -0.71 -10.19
N ALA A 83 -20.74 -1.26 -10.65
CA ALA A 83 -21.72 -1.91 -9.79
C ALA A 83 -21.14 -3.14 -9.04
N ALA A 84 -20.28 -3.91 -9.69
CA ALA A 84 -19.62 -5.05 -9.05
C ALA A 84 -18.65 -4.60 -7.95
N ILE A 85 -17.86 -3.55 -8.20
CA ILE A 85 -16.94 -2.99 -7.20
C ILE A 85 -17.72 -2.44 -6.00
N GLU A 86 -18.80 -1.68 -6.24
CA GLU A 86 -19.66 -1.16 -5.18
C GLU A 86 -20.26 -2.29 -4.32
N ALA A 87 -20.74 -3.35 -4.94
CA ALA A 87 -21.28 -4.52 -4.22
C ALA A 87 -20.21 -5.21 -3.35
N LEU A 88 -19.01 -5.40 -3.89
CA LEU A 88 -17.90 -6.04 -3.18
C LEU A 88 -17.31 -5.16 -2.05
N LEU A 89 -17.42 -3.84 -2.17
CA LEU A 89 -17.11 -2.92 -1.08
C LEU A 89 -18.18 -3.01 0.02
N ALA A 90 -19.46 -3.01 -0.36
CA ALA A 90 -20.59 -3.01 0.57
C ALA A 90 -20.68 -4.32 1.38
N ASP A 91 -20.39 -5.47 0.78
CA ASP A 91 -20.44 -6.77 1.45
C ASP A 91 -19.17 -7.12 2.24
N GLY A 92 -18.13 -6.25 2.19
CA GLY A 92 -16.88 -6.43 2.89
C GLY A 92 -15.88 -7.38 2.23
N THR A 93 -16.17 -7.89 1.04
CA THR A 93 -15.28 -8.82 0.32
C THR A 93 -13.91 -8.18 0.05
N ILE A 94 -13.89 -6.94 -0.44
CA ILE A 94 -12.64 -6.22 -0.70
C ILE A 94 -11.85 -6.01 0.59
N ALA A 95 -12.51 -5.62 1.69
CA ALA A 95 -11.87 -5.46 2.99
C ALA A 95 -11.21 -6.76 3.47
N GLN A 96 -11.87 -7.90 3.29
CA GLN A 96 -11.31 -9.21 3.62
C GLN A 96 -10.09 -9.57 2.76
N ILE A 97 -10.11 -9.24 1.46
CA ILE A 97 -8.97 -9.44 0.57
C ILE A 97 -7.78 -8.61 1.05
N TYR A 98 -7.98 -7.32 1.32
CA TYR A 98 -6.93 -6.43 1.83
C TYR A 98 -6.33 -6.96 3.14
N ALA A 99 -7.18 -7.40 4.07
CA ALA A 99 -6.73 -7.95 5.36
C ALA A 99 -5.84 -9.20 5.20
N ARG A 100 -6.10 -10.04 4.19
CA ARG A 100 -5.24 -11.21 3.88
C ARG A 100 -3.82 -10.84 3.48
N TYR A 101 -3.62 -9.62 3.00
CA TYR A 101 -2.32 -9.07 2.64
C TYR A 101 -1.76 -8.10 3.69
N GLY A 102 -2.38 -8.05 4.88
CA GLY A 102 -1.93 -7.18 5.98
C GLY A 102 -2.20 -5.71 5.75
N VAL A 103 -3.13 -5.37 4.88
CA VAL A 103 -3.49 -3.99 4.51
C VAL A 103 -4.86 -3.64 5.07
N GLU A 104 -4.98 -2.47 5.67
CA GLU A 104 -6.27 -1.90 6.04
C GLU A 104 -6.89 -1.22 4.81
N LEU A 105 -8.13 -1.59 4.48
CA LEU A 105 -8.88 -0.91 3.42
C LEU A 105 -9.28 0.48 3.89
N ARG A 106 -8.90 1.49 3.13
CA ARG A 106 -9.44 2.85 3.28
C ARG A 106 -10.47 3.11 2.19
N PRO A 107 -11.64 3.67 2.54
CA PRO A 107 -12.65 3.97 1.52
C PRO A 107 -12.12 5.03 0.54
N PRO A 108 -12.55 4.97 -0.73
CA PRO A 108 -12.22 6.01 -1.72
C PRO A 108 -12.69 7.40 -1.24
N GLN A 109 -11.91 8.40 -1.59
CA GLN A 109 -12.22 9.82 -1.30
C GLN A 109 -12.92 10.47 -2.48
#